data_23f4d9116da990bbdd91838fdd246c87
#
_entry.id   23f4d9116da990bbdd91838fdd246c87
#
_cell.length_a   1.000
_cell.length_b   1.000
_cell.length_c   1.000
_cell.angle_alpha   90.00
_cell.angle_beta   90.00
_cell.angle_gamma   90.00
#
_symmetry.space_group_name_H-M   'P 1'
#
loop_
_entity.id
_entity.type
_entity.pdbx_description
1 polymer ?
#
loop_
_entity_poly.entity_id
_entity_poly.type
_entity_poly.pdbx_seq_one_letter_code
_entity_poly.pdbx_strand_id
1 'polypeptide(L)'
;GMLLVSTNAYGLLEKYPLVAVPLFVLMASILEKAGVAEDLFDAMQIFAGKLRGGVAIQTIVVAVILAAMSGVMGGEIVMLGLVALPQMIRLGYNRKLAIGVVCASGALATLIPPSIIMIVYGLSANVAIGDLFMAGAVPGLMLACFYAIYTLIRCSFDHSLAPTAEEVAERRGSAIKLTKEKKSAVIMVLFLIVCVMGSIYGGIASVTEAASVGVVGAIVVAFVRNSFSWNMLQQALAGTMSTVGTIVWLILGAVAFVGIYNLIGGADFMRSLFADLGLPALGIVAVMMLILVILGTFMEWIAIAFITVPVFAPVVVGMAPELGLEPEWAAVWFGVLFVMNIQIYFLSPPFGPACFWLKSVAPKEITLQEIFAAVLPFIGLQIIGMMMVLFIPEIAL
;
A
#
# COMPACT_ATOMS: atom_id res chain seq x y z
N GLY A 1 7.23 -6.90 35.19
CA GLY A 1 6.54 -5.92 34.26
C GLY A 1 7.55 -5.14 33.44
N MET A 2 8.27 -4.18 34.03
CA MET A 2 9.18 -3.30 33.29
C MET A 2 10.32 -4.03 32.56
N LEU A 3 10.91 -5.04 33.21
CA LEU A 3 11.98 -5.84 32.58
C LEU A 3 11.48 -6.58 31.32
N LEU A 4 10.27 -7.13 31.34
CA LEU A 4 9.67 -7.80 30.18
C LEU A 4 9.45 -6.83 29.02
N VAL A 5 8.92 -5.64 29.32
CA VAL A 5 8.71 -4.60 28.31
C VAL A 5 10.03 -4.17 27.67
N SER A 6 11.07 -3.93 28.47
CA SER A 6 12.38 -3.54 27.94
C SER A 6 13.04 -4.65 27.14
N THR A 7 12.95 -5.91 27.58
CA THR A 7 13.51 -7.06 26.85
C THR A 7 12.81 -7.27 25.51
N ASN A 8 11.47 -7.20 25.46
CA ASN A 8 10.71 -7.36 24.21
C ASN A 8 10.97 -6.19 23.25
N ALA A 9 11.04 -4.96 23.76
CA ALA A 9 11.36 -3.79 22.96
C ALA A 9 12.77 -3.90 22.36
N TYR A 10 13.75 -4.29 23.17
CA TYR A 10 15.13 -4.47 22.71
C TYR A 10 15.24 -5.59 21.67
N GLY A 11 14.63 -6.76 21.93
CA GLY A 11 14.63 -7.89 20.99
C GLY A 11 13.95 -7.58 19.65
N LEU A 12 13.00 -6.65 19.61
CA LEU A 12 12.43 -6.19 18.34
C LEU A 12 13.37 -5.24 17.60
N LEU A 13 13.99 -4.29 18.32
CA LEU A 13 14.92 -3.32 17.71
C LEU A 13 16.19 -3.97 17.14
N GLU A 14 16.57 -5.14 17.66
CA GLU A 14 17.69 -5.94 17.12
C GLU A 14 17.35 -6.70 15.84
N LYS A 15 16.06 -6.80 15.46
CA LYS A 15 15.69 -7.50 14.23
C LYS A 15 16.21 -6.76 13.00
N TYR A 16 17.18 -7.36 12.30
CA TYR A 16 17.82 -6.80 11.11
C TYR A 16 16.83 -6.33 10.02
N PRO A 17 15.73 -7.04 9.71
CA PRO A 17 14.78 -6.59 8.71
C PRO A 17 14.06 -5.28 9.06
N LEU A 18 14.05 -4.86 10.33
CA LEU A 18 13.47 -3.56 10.72
C LEU A 18 14.20 -2.39 10.06
N VAL A 19 15.49 -2.54 9.74
CA VAL A 19 16.30 -1.54 9.06
C VAL A 19 15.82 -1.27 7.62
N ALA A 20 15.12 -2.23 6.99
CA ALA A 20 14.53 -2.02 5.68
C ALA A 20 13.47 -0.91 5.68
N VAL A 21 12.72 -0.71 6.79
CA VAL A 21 11.68 0.31 6.89
C VAL A 21 12.25 1.73 6.66
N PRO A 22 13.23 2.23 7.42
CA PRO A 22 13.80 3.56 7.17
C PRO A 22 14.42 3.69 5.78
N LEU A 23 14.99 2.63 5.23
CA LEU A 23 15.61 2.66 3.91
C LEU A 23 14.58 2.80 2.79
N PHE A 24 13.49 2.03 2.81
CA PHE A 24 12.40 2.20 1.82
C PHE A 24 11.70 3.54 1.96
N VAL A 25 11.44 4.01 3.19
CA VAL A 25 10.87 5.36 3.41
C VAL A 25 11.80 6.44 2.87
N LEU A 26 13.11 6.32 3.06
CA LEU A 26 14.09 7.27 2.54
C LEU A 26 14.15 7.24 1.01
N MET A 27 14.18 6.04 0.41
CA MET A 27 14.13 5.87 -1.05
C MET A 27 12.89 6.57 -1.63
N ALA A 28 11.71 6.31 -1.07
CA ALA A 28 10.45 6.93 -1.48
C ALA A 28 10.50 8.46 -1.34
N SER A 29 10.97 8.96 -0.21
CA SER A 29 11.04 10.39 0.08
C SER A 29 12.00 11.12 -0.87
N ILE A 30 13.13 10.51 -1.23
CA ILE A 30 14.07 11.08 -2.22
C ILE A 30 13.40 11.15 -3.59
N LEU A 31 12.76 10.07 -4.07
CA LEU A 31 12.10 10.03 -5.37
C LEU A 31 10.92 11.00 -5.45
N GLU A 32 10.15 11.12 -4.37
CA GLU A 32 9.06 12.10 -4.23
C GLU A 32 9.60 13.54 -4.35
N LYS A 33 10.59 13.89 -3.54
CA LYS A 33 11.20 15.23 -3.55
C LYS A 33 11.93 15.53 -4.85
N ALA A 34 12.43 14.52 -5.53
CA ALA A 34 13.00 14.65 -6.85
C ALA A 34 11.94 14.96 -7.93
N GLY A 35 10.63 14.83 -7.66
CA GLY A 35 9.54 15.12 -8.60
C GLY A 35 9.33 14.01 -9.64
N VAL A 36 9.70 12.79 -9.32
CA VAL A 36 9.58 11.64 -10.23
C VAL A 36 8.11 11.32 -10.56
N ALA A 37 7.19 11.54 -9.61
CA ALA A 37 5.78 11.25 -9.83
C ALA A 37 5.14 12.12 -10.91
N GLU A 38 5.50 13.40 -10.99
CA GLU A 38 5.05 14.28 -12.05
C GLU A 38 5.57 13.80 -13.41
N ASP A 39 6.84 13.39 -13.47
CA ASP A 39 7.44 12.89 -14.70
C ASP A 39 6.81 11.57 -15.15
N LEU A 40 6.48 10.66 -14.21
CA LEU A 40 5.74 9.43 -14.50
C LEU A 40 4.35 9.76 -15.03
N PHE A 41 3.65 10.70 -14.40
CA PHE A 41 2.32 11.12 -14.84
C PHE A 41 2.36 11.72 -16.23
N ASP A 42 3.35 12.58 -16.52
CA ASP A 42 3.57 13.17 -17.85
C ASP A 42 3.91 12.10 -18.90
N ALA A 43 4.77 11.14 -18.56
CA ALA A 43 5.19 10.07 -19.48
C ALA A 43 4.03 9.14 -19.84
N MET A 44 3.17 8.82 -18.88
CA MET A 44 2.03 7.93 -19.07
C MET A 44 0.85 8.59 -19.84
N GLN A 45 0.92 9.89 -20.13
CA GLN A 45 -0.07 10.59 -20.95
C GLN A 45 -0.27 9.95 -22.34
N ILE A 46 0.75 9.31 -22.87
CA ILE A 46 0.70 8.63 -24.18
C ILE A 46 -0.36 7.51 -24.15
N PHE A 47 -0.54 6.85 -23.02
CA PHE A 47 -1.52 5.78 -22.85
C PHE A 47 -2.95 6.28 -22.63
N ALA A 48 -3.12 7.52 -22.16
CA ALA A 48 -4.42 8.11 -21.87
C ALA A 48 -5.21 8.56 -23.13
N GLY A 49 -4.53 8.70 -24.28
CA GLY A 49 -5.04 9.48 -25.41
C GLY A 49 -6.10 8.79 -26.28
N LYS A 50 -6.40 7.50 -26.14
CA LYS A 50 -7.27 6.77 -27.06
C LYS A 50 -8.56 6.21 -26.44
N LEU A 51 -8.67 6.18 -25.14
CA LEU A 51 -9.77 5.54 -24.43
C LEU A 51 -10.57 6.57 -23.61
N ARG A 52 -11.91 6.43 -23.64
CA ARG A 52 -12.76 7.13 -22.67
C ARG A 52 -12.44 6.61 -21.27
N GLY A 53 -12.13 7.52 -20.34
CA GLY A 53 -11.56 7.11 -19.04
C GLY A 53 -10.03 6.94 -19.02
N GLY A 54 -9.34 7.21 -20.13
CA GLY A 54 -7.90 6.96 -20.27
C GLY A 54 -7.03 7.66 -19.21
N VAL A 55 -7.38 8.87 -18.77
CA VAL A 55 -6.62 9.57 -17.71
C VAL A 55 -6.82 8.89 -16.35
N ALA A 56 -7.99 8.32 -16.08
CA ALA A 56 -8.20 7.54 -14.87
C ALA A 56 -7.36 6.25 -14.89
N ILE A 57 -7.28 5.56 -16.03
CA ILE A 57 -6.39 4.40 -16.20
C ILE A 57 -4.93 4.79 -16.05
N GLN A 58 -4.52 5.91 -16.66
CA GLN A 58 -3.18 6.49 -16.47
C GLN A 58 -2.87 6.69 -14.98
N THR A 59 -3.83 7.22 -14.20
CA THR A 59 -3.68 7.43 -12.76
C THR A 59 -3.48 6.11 -12.02
N ILE A 60 -4.24 5.06 -12.36
CA ILE A 60 -4.09 3.71 -11.78
C ILE A 60 -2.70 3.14 -12.09
N VAL A 61 -2.25 3.21 -13.35
CA VAL A 61 -0.93 2.70 -13.75
C VAL A 61 0.20 3.46 -13.05
N VAL A 62 0.11 4.79 -12.98
CA VAL A 62 1.09 5.60 -12.25
C VAL A 62 1.10 5.24 -10.76
N ALA A 63 -0.08 5.04 -10.15
CA ALA A 63 -0.17 4.62 -8.76
C ALA A 63 0.50 3.26 -8.52
N VAL A 64 0.35 2.27 -9.41
CA VAL A 64 1.05 0.98 -9.33
C VAL A 64 2.56 1.16 -9.35
N ILE A 65 3.08 2.04 -10.22
CA ILE A 65 4.52 2.31 -10.30
C ILE A 65 5.01 3.05 -9.04
N LEU A 66 4.24 4.03 -8.56
CA LEU A 66 4.55 4.75 -7.32
C LEU A 66 4.51 3.80 -6.11
N ALA A 67 3.54 2.90 -6.04
CA ALA A 67 3.44 1.87 -5.02
C ALA A 67 4.72 1.01 -4.95
N ALA A 68 5.20 0.57 -6.11
CA ALA A 68 6.45 -0.18 -6.21
C ALA A 68 7.72 0.61 -5.84
N MET A 69 7.60 1.90 -5.57
CA MET A 69 8.71 2.77 -5.15
C MET A 69 8.62 3.19 -3.69
N SER A 70 7.40 3.36 -3.15
CA SER A 70 7.20 4.05 -1.88
C SER A 70 6.86 3.11 -0.72
N GLY A 71 5.97 2.16 -0.95
CA GLY A 71 5.44 1.31 0.11
C GLY A 71 4.71 2.05 1.24
N VAL A 72 4.46 3.36 1.06
CA VAL A 72 3.82 4.25 2.06
C VAL A 72 2.57 4.88 1.47
N MET A 73 1.42 4.43 1.90
CA MET A 73 0.13 4.84 1.35
C MET A 73 -0.14 6.35 1.43
N GLY A 74 0.16 6.99 2.56
CA GLY A 74 -0.20 8.40 2.79
C GLY A 74 0.43 9.35 1.78
N GLY A 75 1.72 9.17 1.49
CA GLY A 75 2.47 9.97 0.51
C GLY A 75 1.89 9.84 -0.90
N GLU A 76 1.53 8.63 -1.32
CA GLU A 76 0.96 8.39 -2.64
C GLU A 76 -0.41 9.04 -2.85
N ILE A 77 -1.30 8.93 -1.87
CA ILE A 77 -2.63 9.56 -1.95
C ILE A 77 -2.51 11.07 -2.02
N VAL A 78 -1.63 11.67 -1.21
CA VAL A 78 -1.35 13.10 -1.23
C VAL A 78 -0.80 13.52 -2.59
N MET A 79 0.17 12.77 -3.12
CA MET A 79 0.80 13.07 -4.40
C MET A 79 -0.18 12.94 -5.57
N LEU A 80 -0.93 11.83 -5.65
CA LEU A 80 -1.98 11.66 -6.67
C LEU A 80 -3.08 12.72 -6.51
N GLY A 81 -3.40 13.11 -5.28
CA GLY A 81 -4.33 14.18 -4.97
C GLY A 81 -3.87 15.55 -5.48
N LEU A 82 -2.57 15.83 -5.46
CA LEU A 82 -1.99 17.07 -5.97
C LEU A 82 -1.83 17.08 -7.49
N VAL A 83 -1.50 15.94 -8.11
CA VAL A 83 -1.17 15.85 -9.53
C VAL A 83 -2.36 15.35 -10.35
N ALA A 84 -2.94 14.21 -10.02
CA ALA A 84 -3.95 13.55 -10.83
C ALA A 84 -5.35 14.14 -10.63
N LEU A 85 -5.77 14.40 -9.38
CA LEU A 85 -7.12 14.87 -9.09
C LEU A 85 -7.45 16.21 -9.77
N PRO A 86 -6.63 17.29 -9.65
CA PRO A 86 -6.91 18.57 -10.33
C PRO A 86 -6.90 18.42 -11.84
N GLN A 87 -6.01 17.58 -12.39
CA GLN A 87 -5.95 17.35 -13.82
C GLN A 87 -7.19 16.64 -14.34
N MET A 88 -7.67 15.60 -13.66
CA MET A 88 -8.92 14.90 -14.02
C MET A 88 -10.11 15.86 -14.00
N ILE A 89 -10.24 16.68 -12.94
CA ILE A 89 -11.32 17.68 -12.81
C ILE A 89 -11.23 18.71 -13.94
N ARG A 90 -10.04 19.23 -14.22
CA ARG A 90 -9.82 20.21 -15.32
C ARG A 90 -10.18 19.64 -16.69
N LEU A 91 -9.91 18.36 -16.92
CA LEU A 91 -10.23 17.66 -18.15
C LEU A 91 -11.72 17.32 -18.27
N GLY A 92 -12.52 17.50 -17.19
CA GLY A 92 -13.97 17.30 -17.21
C GLY A 92 -14.42 15.91 -16.77
N TYR A 93 -13.58 15.19 -16.04
CA TYR A 93 -14.01 13.96 -15.38
C TYR A 93 -15.00 14.24 -14.25
N ASN A 94 -15.91 13.31 -14.02
CA ASN A 94 -16.80 13.36 -12.87
C ASN A 94 -15.98 13.35 -11.56
N ARG A 95 -16.31 14.25 -10.63
CA ARG A 95 -15.56 14.44 -9.39
C ARG A 95 -15.51 13.19 -8.54
N LYS A 96 -16.63 12.47 -8.39
CA LYS A 96 -16.68 11.24 -7.59
C LYS A 96 -15.80 10.15 -8.19
N LEU A 97 -15.82 9.99 -9.53
CA LEU A 97 -14.96 9.03 -10.21
C LEU A 97 -13.47 9.37 -9.98
N ALA A 98 -13.09 10.64 -10.19
CA ALA A 98 -11.70 11.11 -9.99
C ALA A 98 -11.21 10.90 -8.56
N ILE A 99 -12.03 11.25 -7.57
CA ILE A 99 -11.75 11.06 -6.14
C ILE A 99 -11.57 9.57 -5.82
N GLY A 100 -12.53 8.73 -6.25
CA GLY A 100 -12.50 7.30 -5.99
C GLY A 100 -11.27 6.61 -6.59
N VAL A 101 -10.94 6.95 -7.85
CA VAL A 101 -9.74 6.43 -8.53
C VAL A 101 -8.47 6.82 -7.77
N VAL A 102 -8.32 8.08 -7.37
CA VAL A 102 -7.13 8.57 -6.66
C VAL A 102 -6.96 7.87 -5.30
N CYS A 103 -8.02 7.81 -4.49
CA CYS A 103 -7.96 7.17 -3.18
C CYS A 103 -7.68 5.66 -3.28
N ALA A 104 -8.43 4.96 -4.15
CA ALA A 104 -8.29 3.52 -4.28
C ALA A 104 -6.93 3.12 -4.86
N SER A 105 -6.47 3.85 -5.89
CA SER A 105 -5.16 3.57 -6.49
C SER A 105 -4.01 3.85 -5.54
N GLY A 106 -4.07 4.95 -4.76
CA GLY A 106 -3.06 5.22 -3.74
C GLY A 106 -3.04 4.19 -2.61
N ALA A 107 -4.18 3.53 -2.33
CA ALA A 107 -4.23 2.43 -1.37
C ALA A 107 -3.46 1.18 -1.83
N LEU A 108 -3.18 1.01 -3.13
CA LEU A 108 -2.39 -0.11 -3.66
C LEU A 108 -0.97 -0.17 -3.10
N ALA A 109 -0.41 0.95 -2.63
CA ALA A 109 0.91 1.02 -1.99
C ALA A 109 1.08 0.11 -0.77
N THR A 110 0.00 -0.31 -0.17
CA THR A 110 0.08 -1.25 0.95
C THR A 110 0.32 -2.69 0.52
N LEU A 111 -0.11 -3.06 -0.68
CA LEU A 111 -0.10 -4.43 -1.17
C LEU A 111 0.95 -4.68 -2.25
N ILE A 112 1.20 -3.68 -3.13
CA ILE A 112 2.25 -3.77 -4.15
C ILE A 112 3.61 -3.59 -3.48
N PRO A 113 4.54 -4.56 -3.62
CA PRO A 113 5.86 -4.49 -2.99
C PRO A 113 6.76 -3.39 -3.60
N PRO A 114 7.65 -2.80 -2.77
CA PRO A 114 7.85 -3.06 -1.35
C PRO A 114 6.77 -2.42 -0.47
N SER A 115 6.30 -3.13 0.57
CA SER A 115 5.25 -2.65 1.46
C SER A 115 5.71 -2.64 2.91
N ILE A 116 5.62 -1.49 3.57
CA ILE A 116 5.98 -1.37 5.00
C ILE A 116 5.04 -2.21 5.87
N ILE A 117 3.77 -2.34 5.48
CA ILE A 117 2.81 -3.15 6.22
C ILE A 117 3.20 -4.63 6.18
N MET A 118 3.66 -5.13 5.03
CA MET A 118 4.17 -6.50 4.91
C MET A 118 5.44 -6.71 5.73
N ILE A 119 6.34 -5.71 5.79
CA ILE A 119 7.53 -5.79 6.66
C ILE A 119 7.11 -5.92 8.11
N VAL A 120 6.19 -5.08 8.58
CA VAL A 120 5.68 -5.11 9.97
C VAL A 120 4.95 -6.43 10.27
N TYR A 121 4.14 -6.92 9.33
CA TYR A 121 3.51 -8.23 9.47
C TYR A 121 4.55 -9.35 9.58
N GLY A 122 5.51 -9.41 8.68
CA GLY A 122 6.59 -10.41 8.69
C GLY A 122 7.39 -10.42 9.99
N LEU A 123 7.70 -9.22 10.53
CA LEU A 123 8.34 -9.08 11.83
C LEU A 123 7.47 -9.59 12.98
N SER A 124 6.15 -9.40 12.92
CA SER A 124 5.20 -9.78 13.97
C SER A 124 4.84 -11.26 13.92
N ALA A 125 4.69 -11.83 12.71
CA ALA A 125 4.36 -13.23 12.48
C ALA A 125 5.57 -14.15 12.36
N ASN A 126 6.81 -13.60 12.35
CA ASN A 126 8.05 -14.32 12.08
C ASN A 126 8.06 -15.02 10.70
N VAL A 127 7.54 -14.34 9.68
CA VAL A 127 7.48 -14.81 8.29
C VAL A 127 8.53 -14.08 7.44
N ALA A 128 9.09 -14.76 6.45
CA ALA A 128 10.04 -14.16 5.53
C ALA A 128 9.39 -13.03 4.73
N ILE A 129 9.98 -11.83 4.78
CA ILE A 129 9.41 -10.64 4.13
C ILE A 129 9.46 -10.77 2.61
N GLY A 130 10.48 -11.46 2.07
CA GLY A 130 10.59 -11.73 0.63
C GLY A 130 9.40 -12.52 0.10
N ASP A 131 8.95 -13.55 0.83
CA ASP A 131 7.81 -14.39 0.46
C ASP A 131 6.51 -13.59 0.51
N LEU A 132 6.34 -12.71 1.52
CA LEU A 132 5.21 -11.78 1.58
C LEU A 132 5.19 -10.82 0.39
N PHE A 133 6.34 -10.34 -0.04
CA PHE A 133 6.44 -9.47 -1.20
C PHE A 133 6.07 -10.22 -2.50
N MET A 134 6.51 -11.46 -2.66
CA MET A 134 6.11 -12.29 -3.80
C MET A 134 4.60 -12.54 -3.78
N ALA A 135 4.08 -12.98 -2.65
CA ALA A 135 2.67 -13.28 -2.44
C ALA A 135 1.74 -12.08 -2.64
N GLY A 136 2.18 -10.87 -2.31
CA GLY A 136 1.38 -9.63 -2.45
C GLY A 136 1.35 -9.06 -3.86
N ALA A 137 2.32 -9.41 -4.71
CA ALA A 137 2.44 -8.81 -6.04
C ALA A 137 1.24 -9.13 -6.95
N VAL A 138 0.82 -10.40 -7.03
CA VAL A 138 -0.30 -10.83 -7.87
C VAL A 138 -1.63 -10.27 -7.38
N PRO A 139 -2.02 -10.36 -6.08
CA PRO A 139 -3.22 -9.73 -5.57
C PRO A 139 -3.23 -8.19 -5.75
N GLY A 140 -2.08 -7.53 -5.60
CA GLY A 140 -1.96 -6.09 -5.83
C GLY A 140 -2.26 -5.69 -7.27
N LEU A 141 -1.68 -6.41 -8.24
CA LEU A 141 -1.96 -6.20 -9.67
C LEU A 141 -3.40 -6.58 -10.03
N MET A 142 -3.95 -7.64 -9.43
CA MET A 142 -5.35 -8.03 -9.60
C MET A 142 -6.30 -6.90 -9.19
N LEU A 143 -6.07 -6.28 -8.03
CA LEU A 143 -6.88 -5.13 -7.59
C LEU A 143 -6.73 -3.93 -8.53
N ALA A 144 -5.51 -3.63 -8.99
CA ALA A 144 -5.28 -2.58 -9.99
C ALA A 144 -6.06 -2.85 -11.29
N CYS A 145 -6.09 -4.10 -11.75
CA CYS A 145 -6.90 -4.53 -12.89
C CYS A 145 -8.40 -4.36 -12.62
N PHE A 146 -8.90 -4.70 -11.43
CA PHE A 146 -10.30 -4.50 -11.06
C PHE A 146 -10.69 -3.02 -11.10
N TYR A 147 -9.85 -2.13 -10.57
CA TYR A 147 -10.08 -0.68 -10.63
C TYR A 147 -10.09 -0.17 -12.07
N ALA A 148 -9.15 -0.65 -12.90
CA ALA A 148 -9.07 -0.29 -14.31
C ALA A 148 -10.31 -0.76 -15.08
N ILE A 149 -10.69 -2.03 -14.95
CA ILE A 149 -11.86 -2.63 -15.59
C ILE A 149 -13.13 -1.93 -15.15
N TYR A 150 -13.34 -1.72 -13.84
CA TYR A 150 -14.48 -1.00 -13.30
C TYR A 150 -14.58 0.41 -13.90
N THR A 151 -13.47 1.13 -13.92
CA THR A 151 -13.42 2.51 -14.44
C THR A 151 -13.78 2.55 -15.92
N LEU A 152 -13.22 1.63 -16.73
CA LEU A 152 -13.52 1.51 -18.16
C LEU A 152 -15.01 1.19 -18.41
N ILE A 153 -15.54 0.19 -17.70
CA ILE A 153 -16.94 -0.21 -17.81
C ILE A 153 -17.85 0.98 -17.46
N ARG A 154 -17.60 1.63 -16.32
CA ARG A 154 -18.40 2.79 -15.89
C ARG A 154 -18.35 3.94 -16.91
N CYS A 155 -17.17 4.26 -17.44
CA CYS A 155 -17.02 5.32 -18.44
C CYS A 155 -17.62 4.95 -19.81
N SER A 156 -17.74 3.66 -20.11
CA SER A 156 -18.36 3.17 -21.36
C SER A 156 -19.89 3.19 -21.28
N PHE A 157 -20.48 2.89 -20.12
CA PHE A 157 -21.93 2.91 -19.93
C PHE A 157 -22.47 4.31 -19.64
N ASP A 158 -21.75 5.09 -18.84
CA ASP A 158 -22.16 6.45 -18.47
C ASP A 158 -21.16 7.47 -19.03
N HIS A 159 -21.56 8.03 -20.16
CA HIS A 159 -20.75 8.99 -20.91
C HIS A 159 -20.55 10.33 -20.16
N SER A 160 -21.31 10.61 -19.10
CA SER A 160 -21.14 11.81 -18.27
C SER A 160 -19.95 11.73 -17.30
N LEU A 161 -19.40 10.52 -17.09
CA LEU A 161 -18.33 10.31 -16.12
C LEU A 161 -16.94 10.69 -16.65
N ALA A 162 -16.72 10.59 -17.95
CA ALA A 162 -15.43 10.91 -18.56
C ALA A 162 -15.61 11.51 -19.94
N PRO A 163 -14.80 12.51 -20.30
CA PRO A 163 -14.78 13.12 -21.63
C PRO A 163 -14.28 12.12 -22.68
N THR A 164 -14.57 12.41 -23.95
CA THR A 164 -13.99 11.68 -25.08
C THR A 164 -12.49 11.93 -25.21
N ALA A 165 -11.78 11.06 -25.93
CA ALA A 165 -10.37 11.25 -26.21
C ALA A 165 -10.09 12.57 -26.96
N GLU A 166 -11.00 12.97 -27.85
CA GLU A 166 -10.93 14.22 -28.62
C GLU A 166 -11.08 15.43 -27.70
N GLU A 167 -12.09 15.43 -26.81
CA GLU A 167 -12.30 16.49 -25.82
C GLU A 167 -11.11 16.60 -24.83
N VAL A 168 -10.53 15.47 -24.44
CA VAL A 168 -9.32 15.45 -23.60
C VAL A 168 -8.15 16.09 -24.36
N ALA A 169 -7.96 15.76 -25.63
CA ALA A 169 -6.89 16.33 -26.47
C ALA A 169 -7.06 17.85 -26.65
N GLU A 170 -8.28 18.29 -26.89
CA GLU A 170 -8.64 19.71 -27.07
C GLU A 170 -8.40 20.51 -25.76
N ARG A 171 -8.93 20.03 -24.64
CA ARG A 171 -8.77 20.68 -23.31
C ARG A 171 -7.34 20.64 -22.77
N ARG A 172 -6.55 19.67 -23.20
CA ARG A 172 -5.15 19.51 -22.79
C ARG A 172 -4.24 20.53 -23.50
N GLY A 173 -4.61 20.98 -24.71
CA GLY A 173 -3.76 21.84 -25.52
C GLY A 173 -2.55 21.07 -26.10
N SER A 174 -1.44 21.80 -26.31
CA SER A 174 -0.22 21.18 -26.86
C SER A 174 0.27 20.01 -26.04
N ALA A 175 0.55 18.88 -26.68
CA ALA A 175 1.13 17.71 -26.03
C ALA A 175 2.39 18.10 -25.24
N ILE A 176 2.46 17.68 -23.99
CA ILE A 176 3.65 17.92 -23.16
C ILE A 176 4.81 17.17 -23.81
N LYS A 177 5.80 17.90 -24.30
CA LYS A 177 7.03 17.29 -24.80
C LYS A 177 7.87 16.88 -23.60
N LEU A 178 8.00 15.58 -23.38
CA LEU A 178 8.93 15.05 -22.40
C LEU A 178 10.36 15.46 -22.79
N THR A 179 11.02 16.17 -21.90
CA THR A 179 12.45 16.47 -22.06
C THR A 179 13.26 15.17 -21.97
N LYS A 180 14.49 15.18 -22.50
CA LYS A 180 15.37 14.00 -22.43
C LYS A 180 15.64 13.59 -20.98
N GLU A 181 15.81 14.57 -20.09
CA GLU A 181 16.05 14.33 -18.65
C GLU A 181 14.85 13.63 -17.99
N LYS A 182 13.62 14.11 -18.21
CA LYS A 182 12.40 13.49 -17.69
C LYS A 182 12.22 12.06 -18.19
N LYS A 183 12.46 11.81 -19.48
CA LYS A 183 12.37 10.47 -20.07
C LYS A 183 13.44 9.54 -19.47
N SER A 184 14.66 10.03 -19.30
CA SER A 184 15.75 9.27 -18.68
C SER A 184 15.42 8.93 -17.21
N ALA A 185 14.90 9.90 -16.44
CA ALA A 185 14.50 9.69 -15.05
C ALA A 185 13.44 8.61 -14.92
N VAL A 186 12.39 8.62 -15.77
CA VAL A 186 11.34 7.60 -15.77
C VAL A 186 11.92 6.20 -16.06
N ILE A 187 12.78 6.08 -17.07
CA ILE A 187 13.43 4.80 -17.41
C ILE A 187 14.28 4.30 -16.25
N MET A 188 15.06 5.19 -15.64
CA MET A 188 15.91 4.82 -14.50
C MET A 188 15.12 4.38 -13.28
N VAL A 189 13.97 5.00 -13.03
CA VAL A 189 13.09 4.59 -11.93
C VAL A 189 12.49 3.21 -12.19
N LEU A 190 12.00 2.94 -13.40
CA LEU A 190 11.51 1.61 -13.75
C LEU A 190 12.63 0.55 -13.64
N PHE A 191 13.84 0.90 -14.08
CA PHE A 191 15.01 0.04 -13.92
C PHE A 191 15.34 -0.19 -12.43
N LEU A 192 15.27 0.86 -11.61
CA LEU A 192 15.50 0.76 -10.16
C LEU A 192 14.51 -0.20 -9.50
N ILE A 193 13.21 -0.09 -9.83
CA ILE A 193 12.19 -1.00 -9.32
C ILE A 193 12.52 -2.45 -9.71
N VAL A 194 12.84 -2.69 -10.97
CA VAL A 194 13.21 -4.02 -11.46
C VAL A 194 14.47 -4.55 -10.76
N CYS A 195 15.48 -3.72 -10.53
CA CYS A 195 16.69 -4.11 -9.81
C CYS A 195 16.39 -4.46 -8.34
N VAL A 196 15.66 -3.61 -7.63
CA VAL A 196 15.32 -3.82 -6.21
C VAL A 196 14.45 -5.07 -6.05
N MET A 197 13.32 -5.16 -6.77
CA MET A 197 12.41 -6.29 -6.65
C MET A 197 13.01 -7.57 -7.24
N GLY A 198 13.69 -7.47 -8.37
CA GLY A 198 14.36 -8.60 -9.00
C GLY A 198 15.48 -9.20 -8.14
N SER A 199 16.22 -8.38 -7.38
CA SER A 199 17.23 -8.89 -6.45
C SER A 199 16.62 -9.62 -5.25
N ILE A 200 15.45 -9.17 -4.76
CA ILE A 200 14.72 -9.84 -3.67
C ILE A 200 14.14 -11.15 -4.18
N TYR A 201 13.39 -11.13 -5.29
CA TYR A 201 12.72 -12.32 -5.85
C TYR A 201 13.71 -13.36 -6.38
N GLY A 202 14.86 -12.92 -6.87
CA GLY A 202 15.95 -13.80 -7.29
C GLY A 202 16.79 -14.36 -6.14
N GLY A 203 16.50 -13.99 -4.88
CA GLY A 203 17.28 -14.43 -3.71
C GLY A 203 18.73 -13.89 -3.69
N ILE A 204 19.03 -12.86 -4.50
CA ILE A 204 20.38 -12.29 -4.62
C ILE A 204 20.71 -11.40 -3.43
N ALA A 205 19.71 -10.66 -2.94
CA ALA A 205 19.84 -9.72 -1.83
C ALA A 205 18.70 -9.87 -0.83
N SER A 206 19.00 -9.69 0.44
CA SER A 206 17.98 -9.55 1.47
C SER A 206 17.16 -8.27 1.24
N VAL A 207 15.96 -8.21 1.83
CA VAL A 207 15.08 -7.03 1.74
C VAL A 207 15.80 -5.76 2.20
N THR A 208 16.66 -5.83 3.23
CA THR A 208 17.41 -4.69 3.75
C THR A 208 18.52 -4.24 2.80
N GLU A 209 19.24 -5.20 2.20
CA GLU A 209 20.29 -4.89 1.22
C GLU A 209 19.69 -4.27 -0.05
N ALA A 210 18.60 -4.85 -0.55
CA ALA A 210 17.88 -4.32 -1.70
C ALA A 210 17.36 -2.88 -1.44
N ALA A 211 16.83 -2.61 -0.23
CA ALA A 211 16.42 -1.27 0.17
C ALA A 211 17.61 -0.28 0.18
N SER A 212 18.79 -0.73 0.63
CA SER A 212 20.00 0.09 0.63
C SER A 212 20.44 0.47 -0.80
N VAL A 213 20.43 -0.50 -1.72
CA VAL A 213 20.67 -0.27 -3.15
C VAL A 213 19.61 0.68 -3.72
N GLY A 214 18.35 0.52 -3.28
CA GLY A 214 17.24 1.39 -3.63
C GLY A 214 17.49 2.87 -3.28
N VAL A 215 18.02 3.15 -2.09
CA VAL A 215 18.36 4.52 -1.65
C VAL A 215 19.47 5.11 -2.55
N VAL A 216 20.52 4.35 -2.82
CA VAL A 216 21.62 4.80 -3.70
C VAL A 216 21.07 5.09 -5.10
N GLY A 217 20.23 4.18 -5.64
CA GLY A 217 19.59 4.38 -6.94
C GLY A 217 18.68 5.61 -6.98
N ALA A 218 17.92 5.88 -5.92
CA ALA A 218 17.09 7.08 -5.82
C ALA A 218 17.93 8.38 -5.85
N ILE A 219 19.06 8.39 -5.17
CA ILE A 219 20.00 9.52 -5.23
C ILE A 219 20.54 9.71 -6.66
N VAL A 220 20.91 8.63 -7.34
CA VAL A 220 21.39 8.68 -8.74
C VAL A 220 20.28 9.23 -9.66
N VAL A 221 19.03 8.80 -9.51
CA VAL A 221 17.87 9.34 -10.25
C VAL A 221 17.74 10.85 -10.02
N ALA A 222 17.86 11.31 -8.78
CA ALA A 222 17.78 12.74 -8.45
C ALA A 222 18.92 13.54 -9.12
N PHE A 223 20.11 13.01 -9.20
CA PHE A 223 21.25 13.63 -9.93
C PHE A 223 20.99 13.71 -11.42
N VAL A 224 20.57 12.63 -12.06
CA VAL A 224 20.28 12.59 -13.51
C VAL A 224 19.15 13.54 -13.88
N ARG A 225 18.17 13.70 -12.98
CA ARG A 225 17.06 14.65 -13.15
C ARG A 225 17.48 16.11 -12.93
N ASN A 226 18.69 16.38 -12.48
CA ASN A 226 19.18 17.70 -12.05
C ASN A 226 18.32 18.31 -10.91
N SER A 227 17.69 17.49 -10.10
CA SER A 227 16.87 17.90 -8.95
C SER A 227 17.58 17.70 -7.61
N PHE A 228 18.75 17.08 -7.61
CA PHE A 228 19.52 16.89 -6.39
C PHE A 228 19.97 18.23 -5.79
N SER A 229 19.63 18.43 -4.52
CA SER A 229 20.20 19.52 -3.72
C SER A 229 20.37 19.03 -2.27
N TRP A 230 21.30 19.64 -1.56
CA TRP A 230 21.51 19.30 -0.14
C TRP A 230 20.26 19.57 0.70
N ASN A 231 19.52 20.62 0.38
CA ASN A 231 18.24 20.95 1.03
C ASN A 231 17.17 19.88 0.77
N MET A 232 17.08 19.36 -0.48
CA MET A 232 16.16 18.25 -0.82
C MET A 232 16.50 17.01 0.00
N LEU A 233 17.79 16.65 0.11
CA LEU A 233 18.22 15.48 0.89
C LEU A 233 17.91 15.67 2.39
N GLN A 234 18.16 16.86 2.95
CA GLN A 234 17.79 17.17 4.34
C GLN A 234 16.29 17.05 4.59
N GLN A 235 15.45 17.52 3.67
CA GLN A 235 14.00 17.39 3.76
C GLN A 235 13.57 15.93 3.67
N ALA A 236 14.17 15.13 2.78
CA ALA A 236 13.91 13.71 2.66
C ALA A 236 14.28 12.95 3.95
N LEU A 237 15.46 13.24 4.51
CA LEU A 237 15.90 12.66 5.78
C LEU A 237 14.99 13.07 6.95
N ALA A 238 14.62 14.34 7.04
CA ALA A 238 13.73 14.82 8.10
C ALA A 238 12.34 14.16 8.01
N GLY A 239 11.78 14.04 6.81
CA GLY A 239 10.52 13.33 6.57
C GLY A 239 10.62 11.85 6.95
N THR A 240 11.70 11.18 6.55
CA THR A 240 11.99 9.80 6.92
C THR A 240 12.08 9.63 8.43
N MET A 241 12.83 10.47 9.11
CA MET A 241 12.96 10.41 10.58
C MET A 241 11.62 10.61 11.28
N SER A 242 10.78 11.52 10.82
CA SER A 242 9.44 11.74 11.38
C SER A 242 8.55 10.50 11.22
N THR A 243 8.49 9.94 10.02
CA THR A 243 7.68 8.75 9.72
C THR A 243 8.18 7.53 10.48
N VAL A 244 9.47 7.24 10.41
CA VAL A 244 10.09 6.09 11.08
C VAL A 244 10.02 6.22 12.60
N GLY A 245 10.24 7.43 13.12
CA GLY A 245 10.11 7.71 14.56
C GLY A 245 8.71 7.40 15.08
N THR A 246 7.68 7.81 14.33
CA THR A 246 6.28 7.47 14.67
C THR A 246 6.04 5.96 14.63
N ILE A 247 6.51 5.27 13.58
CA ILE A 247 6.40 3.82 13.45
C ILE A 247 7.07 3.11 14.64
N VAL A 248 8.31 3.45 14.94
CA VAL A 248 9.07 2.82 16.03
C VAL A 248 8.40 3.08 17.38
N TRP A 249 7.88 4.30 17.61
CA TRP A 249 7.19 4.63 18.84
C TRP A 249 5.92 3.80 19.05
N LEU A 250 5.11 3.65 17.98
CA LEU A 250 3.91 2.81 18.02
C LEU A 250 4.26 1.33 18.22
N ILE A 251 5.31 0.84 17.56
CA ILE A 251 5.82 -0.52 17.72
C ILE A 251 6.21 -0.79 19.19
N LEU A 252 6.94 0.12 19.83
CA LEU A 252 7.35 -0.04 21.22
C LEU A 252 6.14 -0.16 22.17
N GLY A 253 5.12 0.68 21.97
CA GLY A 253 3.87 0.60 22.73
C GLY A 253 3.12 -0.72 22.51
N ALA A 254 3.00 -1.15 21.28
CA ALA A 254 2.31 -2.39 20.90
C ALA A 254 3.03 -3.64 21.44
N VAL A 255 4.36 -3.70 21.33
CA VAL A 255 5.17 -4.83 21.87
C VAL A 255 5.08 -4.93 23.39
N ALA A 256 5.03 -3.78 24.08
CA ALA A 256 4.79 -3.75 25.53
C ALA A 256 3.43 -4.35 25.88
N PHE A 257 2.38 -3.98 25.15
CA PHE A 257 1.03 -4.53 25.33
C PHE A 257 1.00 -6.04 25.08
N VAL A 258 1.53 -6.50 23.94
CA VAL A 258 1.54 -7.92 23.54
C VAL A 258 2.33 -8.76 24.55
N GLY A 259 3.45 -8.24 25.06
CA GLY A 259 4.22 -8.93 26.08
C GLY A 259 3.41 -9.20 27.36
N ILE A 260 2.64 -8.22 27.83
CA ILE A 260 1.75 -8.37 28.98
C ILE A 260 0.59 -9.31 28.66
N TYR A 261 -0.04 -9.12 27.49
CA TYR A 261 -1.16 -9.94 27.03
C TYR A 261 -0.80 -11.44 26.98
N ASN A 262 0.36 -11.78 26.43
CA ASN A 262 0.82 -13.18 26.38
C ASN A 262 1.12 -13.73 27.78
N LEU A 263 1.69 -12.91 28.67
CA LEU A 263 2.02 -13.32 30.03
C LEU A 263 0.78 -13.71 30.85
N ILE A 264 -0.36 -13.07 30.61
CA ILE A 264 -1.63 -13.38 31.30
C ILE A 264 -2.45 -14.48 30.62
N GLY A 265 -1.87 -15.15 29.59
CA GLY A 265 -2.54 -16.24 28.88
C GLY A 265 -3.51 -15.79 27.79
N GLY A 266 -3.41 -14.54 27.31
CA GLY A 266 -4.32 -13.98 26.31
C GLY A 266 -4.30 -14.74 24.98
N ALA A 267 -3.13 -15.22 24.54
CA ALA A 267 -3.03 -16.03 23.32
C ALA A 267 -3.80 -17.36 23.42
N ASP A 268 -3.71 -18.04 24.58
CA ASP A 268 -4.41 -19.31 24.80
C ASP A 268 -5.92 -19.08 24.93
N PHE A 269 -6.33 -17.99 25.58
CA PHE A 269 -7.74 -17.59 25.63
C PHE A 269 -8.31 -17.39 24.22
N MET A 270 -7.61 -16.68 23.34
CA MET A 270 -8.10 -16.46 21.97
C MET A 270 -8.14 -17.75 21.16
N ARG A 271 -7.16 -18.65 21.32
CA ARG A 271 -7.21 -19.96 20.67
C ARG A 271 -8.43 -20.77 21.11
N SER A 272 -8.72 -20.82 22.41
CA SER A 272 -9.93 -21.50 22.91
C SER A 272 -11.21 -20.85 22.39
N LEU A 273 -11.28 -19.52 22.35
CA LEU A 273 -12.41 -18.78 21.84
C LEU A 273 -12.72 -19.13 20.36
N PHE A 274 -11.67 -19.20 19.51
CA PHE A 274 -11.86 -19.59 18.10
C PHE A 274 -12.21 -21.08 17.95
N ALA A 275 -11.64 -21.97 18.77
CA ALA A 275 -11.99 -23.38 18.76
C ALA A 275 -13.46 -23.63 19.19
N ASP A 276 -13.96 -22.87 20.15
CA ASP A 276 -15.33 -22.98 20.67
C ASP A 276 -16.41 -22.48 19.69
N LEU A 277 -16.01 -21.72 18.64
CA LEU A 277 -16.96 -21.26 17.61
C LEU A 277 -17.55 -22.40 16.76
N GLY A 278 -16.90 -23.57 16.71
CA GLY A 278 -17.35 -24.71 15.91
C GLY A 278 -17.45 -24.43 14.42
N LEU A 279 -16.74 -23.42 13.91
CA LEU A 279 -16.73 -23.04 12.51
C LEU A 279 -15.60 -23.79 11.74
N PRO A 280 -15.77 -24.05 10.44
CA PRO A 280 -14.69 -24.56 9.61
C PRO A 280 -13.53 -23.52 9.54
N ALA A 281 -12.32 -23.95 9.25
CA ALA A 281 -11.12 -23.11 9.24
C ALA A 281 -11.27 -21.81 8.43
N LEU A 282 -11.83 -21.89 7.22
CA LEU A 282 -12.15 -20.68 6.41
C LEU A 282 -13.14 -19.74 7.10
N GLY A 283 -14.10 -20.28 7.86
CA GLY A 283 -15.07 -19.50 8.63
C GLY A 283 -14.38 -18.72 9.76
N ILE A 284 -13.42 -19.36 10.43
CA ILE A 284 -12.61 -18.71 11.49
C ILE A 284 -11.79 -17.56 10.87
N VAL A 285 -11.13 -17.79 9.74
CA VAL A 285 -10.38 -16.73 9.04
C VAL A 285 -11.31 -15.59 8.61
N ALA A 286 -12.52 -15.88 8.11
CA ALA A 286 -13.48 -14.85 7.76
C ALA A 286 -13.91 -14.00 8.98
N VAL A 287 -14.10 -14.64 10.14
CA VAL A 287 -14.37 -13.93 11.41
C VAL A 287 -13.19 -13.06 11.82
N MET A 288 -11.95 -13.56 11.69
CA MET A 288 -10.74 -12.77 11.93
C MET A 288 -10.70 -11.54 11.02
N MET A 289 -11.00 -11.70 9.71
CA MET A 289 -11.06 -10.57 8.77
C MET A 289 -12.12 -9.55 9.18
N LEU A 290 -13.30 -9.98 9.63
CA LEU A 290 -14.34 -9.09 10.13
C LEU A 290 -13.89 -8.31 11.37
N ILE A 291 -13.24 -8.99 12.32
CA ILE A 291 -12.68 -8.34 13.52
C ILE A 291 -11.66 -7.27 13.12
N LEU A 292 -10.77 -7.56 12.16
CA LEU A 292 -9.76 -6.62 11.68
C LEU A 292 -10.40 -5.37 11.03
N VAL A 293 -11.46 -5.53 10.22
CA VAL A 293 -12.21 -4.40 9.66
C VAL A 293 -12.79 -3.55 10.78
N ILE A 294 -13.43 -4.17 11.78
CA ILE A 294 -14.04 -3.44 12.91
C ILE A 294 -12.96 -2.69 13.70
N LEU A 295 -11.84 -3.33 14.05
CA LEU A 295 -10.73 -2.69 14.75
C LEU A 295 -10.15 -1.52 13.94
N GLY A 296 -10.03 -1.68 12.61
CA GLY A 296 -9.52 -0.66 11.71
C GLY A 296 -10.38 0.59 11.62
N THR A 297 -11.66 0.53 12.03
CA THR A 297 -12.50 1.72 12.11
C THR A 297 -12.17 2.63 13.30
N PHE A 298 -11.37 2.17 14.27
CA PHE A 298 -11.04 2.88 15.49
C PHE A 298 -9.55 2.98 15.79
N MET A 299 -8.74 2.08 15.21
CA MET A 299 -7.32 1.94 15.54
C MET A 299 -6.44 2.15 14.33
N GLU A 300 -5.22 2.57 14.58
CA GLU A 300 -4.17 2.69 13.58
C GLU A 300 -3.59 1.31 13.22
N TRP A 301 -3.23 1.09 11.94
CA TRP A 301 -2.84 -0.21 11.39
C TRP A 301 -1.65 -0.87 12.10
N ILE A 302 -0.67 -0.08 12.58
CA ILE A 302 0.50 -0.61 13.29
C ILE A 302 0.06 -1.25 14.61
N ALA A 303 -0.84 -0.59 15.36
CA ALA A 303 -1.38 -1.12 16.59
C ALA A 303 -2.16 -2.41 16.33
N ILE A 304 -2.99 -2.44 15.28
CA ILE A 304 -3.72 -3.64 14.86
C ILE A 304 -2.74 -4.77 14.53
N ALA A 305 -1.71 -4.49 13.72
CA ALA A 305 -0.73 -5.50 13.32
C ALA A 305 -0.06 -6.15 14.54
N PHE A 306 0.48 -5.34 15.46
CA PHE A 306 1.19 -5.88 16.61
C PHE A 306 0.28 -6.53 17.67
N ILE A 307 -1.00 -6.13 17.76
CA ILE A 307 -1.95 -6.74 18.70
C ILE A 307 -2.52 -8.04 18.12
N THR A 308 -2.94 -8.04 16.85
CA THR A 308 -3.71 -9.15 16.29
C THR A 308 -2.85 -10.21 15.62
N VAL A 309 -1.79 -9.82 14.91
CA VAL A 309 -0.96 -10.78 14.16
C VAL A 309 -0.31 -11.84 15.07
N PRO A 310 0.31 -11.51 16.23
CA PRO A 310 0.87 -12.53 17.12
C PRO A 310 -0.18 -13.49 17.68
N VAL A 311 -1.45 -13.12 17.66
CA VAL A 311 -2.57 -13.93 18.14
C VAL A 311 -3.18 -14.75 17.01
N PHE A 312 -3.47 -14.12 15.88
CA PHE A 312 -4.21 -14.73 14.77
C PHE A 312 -3.32 -15.63 13.92
N ALA A 313 -2.09 -15.20 13.59
CA ALA A 313 -1.21 -15.98 12.73
C ALA A 313 -0.92 -17.39 13.26
N PRO A 314 -0.61 -17.62 14.56
CA PRO A 314 -0.45 -18.97 15.10
C PRO A 314 -1.72 -19.82 15.04
N VAL A 315 -2.91 -19.22 15.15
CA VAL A 315 -4.19 -19.95 14.99
C VAL A 315 -4.35 -20.42 13.55
N VAL A 316 -4.09 -19.54 12.57
CA VAL A 316 -4.16 -19.88 11.14
C VAL A 316 -3.15 -20.96 10.78
N VAL A 317 -1.91 -20.85 11.27
CA VAL A 317 -0.87 -21.87 11.09
C VAL A 317 -1.29 -23.21 11.68
N GLY A 318 -1.96 -23.20 12.85
CA GLY A 318 -2.50 -24.42 13.46
C GLY A 318 -3.60 -25.10 12.64
N MET A 319 -4.34 -24.32 11.84
CA MET A 319 -5.40 -24.81 10.95
C MET A 319 -4.92 -25.07 9.51
N ALA A 320 -3.63 -24.92 9.23
CA ALA A 320 -3.08 -25.07 7.88
C ALA A 320 -3.48 -26.39 7.18
N PRO A 321 -3.46 -27.57 7.84
CA PRO A 321 -3.91 -28.82 7.19
C PRO A 321 -5.38 -28.80 6.76
N GLU A 322 -6.27 -28.15 7.53
CA GLU A 322 -7.69 -28.00 7.19
C GLU A 322 -7.90 -27.02 6.04
N LEU A 323 -6.99 -26.06 5.86
CA LEU A 323 -6.97 -25.10 4.77
C LEU A 323 -6.32 -25.68 3.49
N GLY A 324 -5.74 -26.88 3.57
CA GLY A 324 -5.00 -27.50 2.46
C GLY A 324 -3.66 -26.82 2.18
N LEU A 325 -3.08 -26.12 3.16
CA LEU A 325 -1.84 -25.38 3.04
C LEU A 325 -0.75 -25.97 3.93
N GLU A 326 0.49 -25.75 3.56
CA GLU A 326 1.62 -25.94 4.47
C GLU A 326 1.66 -24.81 5.51
N PRO A 327 2.12 -25.08 6.75
CA PRO A 327 2.12 -24.09 7.84
C PRO A 327 2.80 -22.77 7.50
N GLU A 328 3.92 -22.82 6.78
CA GLU A 328 4.69 -21.64 6.35
C GLU A 328 3.88 -20.79 5.36
N TRP A 329 3.29 -21.42 4.36
CA TRP A 329 2.47 -20.75 3.35
C TRP A 329 1.13 -20.25 3.90
N ALA A 330 0.56 -20.92 4.90
CA ALA A 330 -0.63 -20.43 5.58
C ALA A 330 -0.40 -19.07 6.28
N ALA A 331 0.80 -18.89 6.88
CA ALA A 331 1.18 -17.62 7.49
C ALA A 331 1.39 -16.51 6.45
N VAL A 332 1.98 -16.83 5.29
CA VAL A 332 2.17 -15.89 4.16
C VAL A 332 0.82 -15.47 3.59
N TRP A 333 -0.05 -16.44 3.28
CA TRP A 333 -1.40 -16.21 2.77
C TRP A 333 -2.24 -15.33 3.70
N PHE A 334 -2.22 -15.62 5.01
CA PHE A 334 -2.90 -14.80 5.99
C PHE A 334 -2.33 -13.37 6.03
N GLY A 335 -1.02 -13.20 5.80
CA GLY A 335 -0.38 -11.90 5.69
C GLY A 335 -0.91 -11.08 4.52
N VAL A 336 -1.11 -11.70 3.36
CA VAL A 336 -1.72 -11.04 2.20
C VAL A 336 -3.16 -10.63 2.50
N LEU A 337 -3.97 -11.53 3.08
CA LEU A 337 -5.34 -11.21 3.51
C LEU A 337 -5.38 -10.07 4.53
N PHE A 338 -4.45 -10.07 5.49
CA PHE A 338 -4.30 -9.01 6.48
C PHE A 338 -4.06 -7.65 5.80
N VAL A 339 -3.13 -7.58 4.84
CA VAL A 339 -2.82 -6.33 4.12
C VAL A 339 -3.99 -5.88 3.25
N MET A 340 -4.68 -6.80 2.57
CA MET A 340 -5.90 -6.49 1.80
C MET A 340 -7.02 -5.96 2.69
N ASN A 341 -7.16 -6.52 3.88
CA ASN A 341 -8.11 -6.04 4.89
C ASN A 341 -7.79 -4.62 5.35
N ILE A 342 -6.50 -4.31 5.56
CA ILE A 342 -6.05 -2.96 5.89
C ILE A 342 -6.50 -1.95 4.82
N GLN A 343 -6.39 -2.27 3.54
CA GLN A 343 -6.85 -1.39 2.47
C GLN A 343 -8.35 -1.06 2.58
N ILE A 344 -9.17 -2.04 2.95
CA ILE A 344 -10.62 -1.87 3.08
C ILE A 344 -10.94 -0.81 4.14
N TYR A 345 -10.40 -0.94 5.36
CA TYR A 345 -10.70 0.02 6.39
C TYR A 345 -10.01 1.37 6.19
N PHE A 346 -8.88 1.42 5.50
CA PHE A 346 -8.25 2.71 5.15
C PHE A 346 -9.14 3.62 4.31
N LEU A 347 -10.02 3.03 3.51
CA LEU A 347 -11.02 3.76 2.73
C LEU A 347 -12.35 3.89 3.46
N SER A 348 -12.61 3.07 4.48
CA SER A 348 -13.93 2.95 5.11
C SER A 348 -14.17 4.02 6.18
N PRO A 349 -15.39 4.64 6.22
CA PRO A 349 -15.76 5.46 7.35
C PRO A 349 -15.90 4.61 8.64
N PRO A 350 -15.76 5.19 9.84
CA PRO A 350 -15.59 6.62 10.12
C PRO A 350 -14.12 7.11 10.09
N PHE A 351 -13.13 6.23 10.26
CA PHE A 351 -11.73 6.65 10.36
C PHE A 351 -11.11 6.93 8.98
N GLY A 352 -11.16 6.00 8.04
CA GLY A 352 -10.74 6.12 6.64
C GLY A 352 -9.52 7.04 6.38
N PRO A 353 -8.31 6.76 6.89
CA PRO A 353 -7.16 7.66 6.83
C PRO A 353 -6.86 8.17 5.41
N ALA A 354 -7.04 7.31 4.41
CA ALA A 354 -6.87 7.64 3.01
C ALA A 354 -7.73 8.83 2.55
N CYS A 355 -8.97 8.87 3.04
CA CYS A 355 -9.91 9.94 2.73
C CYS A 355 -9.49 11.27 3.37
N PHE A 356 -8.92 11.23 4.58
CA PHE A 356 -8.40 12.41 5.25
C PHE A 356 -7.12 12.92 4.58
N TRP A 357 -6.22 12.04 4.16
CA TRP A 357 -5.02 12.43 3.41
C TRP A 357 -5.40 13.11 2.10
N LEU A 358 -6.35 12.55 1.34
CA LEU A 358 -6.81 13.23 0.14
C LEU A 358 -7.47 14.57 0.47
N LYS A 359 -8.29 14.65 1.53
CA LYS A 359 -8.95 15.90 1.94
C LYS A 359 -7.94 16.99 2.28
N SER A 360 -6.77 16.66 2.82
CA SER A 360 -5.75 17.65 3.18
C SER A 360 -5.19 18.43 1.98
N VAL A 361 -5.25 17.85 0.76
CA VAL A 361 -4.70 18.42 -0.47
C VAL A 361 -5.77 18.69 -1.54
N ALA A 362 -6.96 18.15 -1.38
CA ALA A 362 -8.06 18.36 -2.33
C ALA A 362 -8.59 19.80 -2.29
N PRO A 363 -9.16 20.31 -3.40
CA PRO A 363 -9.87 21.59 -3.41
C PRO A 363 -10.89 21.70 -2.27
N LYS A 364 -11.05 22.93 -1.73
CA LYS A 364 -11.89 23.18 -0.54
C LYS A 364 -13.35 22.78 -0.72
N GLU A 365 -13.83 22.83 -1.95
CA GLU A 365 -15.20 22.49 -2.36
C GLU A 365 -15.50 20.97 -2.26
N ILE A 366 -14.46 20.13 -2.22
CA ILE A 366 -14.61 18.69 -2.05
C ILE A 366 -14.77 18.38 -0.57
N THR A 367 -15.95 17.90 -0.17
CA THR A 367 -16.23 17.55 1.21
C THR A 367 -15.73 16.12 1.54
N LEU A 368 -15.47 15.86 2.81
CA LEU A 368 -15.09 14.52 3.28
C LEU A 368 -16.19 13.48 2.99
N GLN A 369 -17.46 13.89 3.11
CA GLN A 369 -18.61 13.04 2.79
C GLN A 369 -18.62 12.64 1.30
N GLU A 370 -18.29 13.59 0.41
CA GLU A 370 -18.15 13.29 -1.03
C GLU A 370 -17.02 12.29 -1.29
N ILE A 371 -15.90 12.41 -0.57
CA ILE A 371 -14.78 11.48 -0.67
C ILE A 371 -15.21 10.08 -0.22
N PHE A 372 -15.84 9.94 0.95
CA PHE A 372 -16.33 8.66 1.42
C PHE A 372 -17.35 8.02 0.47
N ALA A 373 -18.26 8.81 -0.09
CA ALA A 373 -19.22 8.29 -1.08
C ALA A 373 -18.54 7.84 -2.39
N ALA A 374 -17.45 8.50 -2.78
CA ALA A 374 -16.71 8.19 -4.01
C ALA A 374 -15.90 6.88 -3.92
N VAL A 375 -15.43 6.50 -2.72
CA VAL A 375 -14.61 5.29 -2.54
C VAL A 375 -15.43 4.02 -2.34
N LEU A 376 -16.73 4.10 -2.05
CA LEU A 376 -17.58 2.93 -1.77
C LEU A 376 -17.53 1.83 -2.86
N PRO A 377 -17.60 2.15 -4.18
CA PRO A 377 -17.50 1.12 -5.19
C PRO A 377 -16.14 0.40 -5.19
N PHE A 378 -15.07 1.11 -4.88
CA PHE A 378 -13.72 0.57 -4.81
C PHE A 378 -13.51 -0.31 -3.58
N ILE A 379 -14.14 0.03 -2.45
CA ILE A 379 -14.21 -0.85 -1.27
C ILE A 379 -14.89 -2.18 -1.64
N GLY A 380 -15.98 -2.12 -2.40
CA GLY A 380 -16.64 -3.33 -2.91
C GLY A 380 -15.71 -4.22 -3.74
N LEU A 381 -14.89 -3.61 -4.61
CA LEU A 381 -13.88 -4.33 -5.39
C LEU A 381 -12.76 -4.93 -4.52
N GLN A 382 -12.33 -4.22 -3.49
CA GLN A 382 -11.36 -4.74 -2.52
C GLN A 382 -11.91 -5.95 -1.75
N ILE A 383 -13.17 -5.90 -1.32
CA ILE A 383 -13.83 -7.02 -0.67
C ILE A 383 -13.90 -8.22 -1.62
N ILE A 384 -14.28 -8.02 -2.89
CA ILE A 384 -14.30 -9.08 -3.89
C ILE A 384 -12.91 -9.68 -4.07
N GLY A 385 -11.89 -8.85 -4.24
CA GLY A 385 -10.50 -9.31 -4.36
C GLY A 385 -10.03 -10.09 -3.13
N MET A 386 -10.34 -9.60 -1.93
CA MET A 386 -10.01 -10.30 -0.67
C MET A 386 -10.73 -11.65 -0.57
N MET A 387 -12.01 -11.71 -0.95
CA MET A 387 -12.76 -12.97 -0.97
C MET A 387 -12.19 -13.95 -1.99
N MET A 388 -11.73 -13.48 -3.15
CA MET A 388 -11.05 -14.34 -4.12
C MET A 388 -9.78 -14.97 -3.54
N VAL A 389 -8.92 -14.18 -2.89
CA VAL A 389 -7.70 -14.69 -2.23
C VAL A 389 -8.04 -15.60 -1.04
N LEU A 390 -9.15 -15.33 -0.33
CA LEU A 390 -9.61 -16.17 0.77
C LEU A 390 -10.01 -17.56 0.30
N PHE A 391 -10.75 -17.65 -0.82
CA PHE A 391 -11.24 -18.94 -1.34
C PHE A 391 -10.29 -19.61 -2.32
N ILE A 392 -9.35 -18.88 -2.89
CA ILE A 392 -8.37 -19.34 -3.88
C ILE A 392 -6.97 -18.89 -3.41
N PRO A 393 -6.37 -19.60 -2.43
CA PRO A 393 -5.06 -19.22 -1.89
C PRO A 393 -3.95 -19.12 -2.94
N GLU A 394 -4.06 -19.88 -4.05
CA GLU A 394 -3.11 -19.92 -5.16
C GLU A 394 -2.94 -18.56 -5.86
N ILE A 395 -3.87 -17.62 -5.67
CA ILE A 395 -3.72 -16.26 -6.20
C ILE A 395 -2.59 -15.51 -5.47
N ALA A 396 -2.32 -15.87 -4.21
CA ALA A 396 -1.29 -15.26 -3.39
C ALA A 396 -0.05 -16.17 -3.24
N LEU A 397 -0.17 -17.45 -3.50
CA LEU A 397 0.89 -18.46 -3.37
C LEU A 397 1.29 -19.01 -4.74
#